data_34b62e18719983bdfb26ee2dc533f899
#
_entry.id   34b62e18719983bdfb26ee2dc533f899
#
_cell.length_a   1.000
_cell.length_b   1.000
_cell.length_c   1.000
_cell.angle_alpha   90.00
_cell.angle_beta   90.00
_cell.angle_gamma   90.00
#
_symmetry.space_group_name_H-M   'P 1'
#
loop_
_entity.id
_entity.type
_entity.pdbx_description
1 polymer ?
#
loop_
_entity_poly.entity_id
_entity_poly.type
_entity_poly.pdbx_seq_one_letter_code
_entity_poly.pdbx_strand_id
1 'polypeptide(L)'
;MGYPDHLTGSAKEALQSADIILIPQKGSEKSDLAALRREICETVLIKQPRFAEFLLPTRNPNEPDYLKRVDHWHDEIAHIWLEILRIHLPDGGRAALMIWGDPSLYDSSLRIAERLKLVVKGLTVKVTPGLTAIQLLTAAHGIPLNAIGAPVTISTGRQLREQGWPMGCDTLVVMLDGENSFDHLDKEKYYIWWGAFLGMPKEVIISGPLWICAEKIKKIRTKLRKEHGWIMDTYLLRHEPSKFA
;
A
#
# COMPACT_ATOMS: atom_id res chain seq x y z
N MET A 1 3.94 1.42 -8.55
CA MET A 1 2.61 1.34 -7.94
C MET A 1 1.57 2.10 -8.71
N GLY A 2 1.30 2.90 -9.32
CA GLY A 2 0.21 3.56 -10.04
C GLY A 2 0.57 3.86 -11.50
N TYR A 3 1.51 3.13 -12.05
CA TYR A 3 1.94 3.30 -13.41
C TYR A 3 1.99 1.93 -14.13
N PRO A 4 1.49 1.81 -15.35
CA PRO A 4 1.46 0.52 -16.09
C PRO A 4 2.81 -0.18 -16.18
N ASP A 5 3.90 0.58 -16.31
CA ASP A 5 5.25 0.03 -16.44
C ASP A 5 5.78 -0.61 -15.14
N HIS A 6 5.14 -0.33 -14.00
CA HIS A 6 5.48 -0.97 -12.72
C HIS A 6 4.83 -2.34 -12.53
N LEU A 7 4.00 -2.78 -13.48
CA LEU A 7 3.50 -4.15 -13.51
C LEU A 7 4.60 -5.08 -14.04
N THR A 8 4.88 -6.13 -13.27
CA THR A 8 5.76 -7.19 -13.77
C THR A 8 5.12 -7.93 -14.96
N GLY A 9 5.92 -8.53 -15.83
CA GLY A 9 5.41 -9.39 -16.89
C GLY A 9 4.46 -10.46 -16.36
N SER A 10 4.83 -11.12 -15.26
CA SER A 10 3.98 -12.13 -14.60
C SER A 10 2.66 -11.56 -14.07
N ALA A 11 2.63 -10.28 -13.62
CA ALA A 11 1.38 -9.65 -13.21
C ALA A 11 0.47 -9.36 -14.40
N LYS A 12 1.03 -8.93 -15.54
CA LYS A 12 0.28 -8.76 -16.80
C LYS A 12 -0.33 -10.08 -17.26
N GLU A 13 0.47 -11.16 -17.27
CA GLU A 13 0.00 -12.51 -17.64
C GLU A 13 -1.10 -13.02 -16.69
N ALA A 14 -0.95 -12.79 -15.37
CA ALA A 14 -1.96 -13.16 -14.39
C ALA A 14 -3.29 -12.43 -14.63
N LEU A 15 -3.25 -11.13 -14.90
CA LEU A 15 -4.43 -10.35 -15.25
C LEU A 15 -5.06 -10.78 -16.59
N GLN A 16 -4.26 -11.05 -17.62
CA GLN A 16 -4.75 -11.51 -18.93
C GLN A 16 -5.40 -12.89 -18.87
N SER A 17 -4.94 -13.76 -17.96
CA SER A 17 -5.48 -15.10 -17.75
C SER A 17 -6.67 -15.15 -16.81
N ALA A 18 -7.06 -14.03 -16.20
CA ALA A 18 -8.20 -13.96 -15.30
C ALA A 18 -9.53 -13.92 -16.07
N ASP A 19 -10.51 -14.68 -15.60
CA ASP A 19 -11.87 -14.64 -16.08
C ASP A 19 -12.63 -13.42 -15.56
N ILE A 20 -12.20 -12.91 -14.40
CA ILE A 20 -12.76 -11.72 -13.76
C ILE A 20 -11.70 -11.00 -12.92
N ILE A 21 -11.77 -9.68 -12.91
CA ILE A 21 -10.93 -8.82 -12.07
C ILE A 21 -11.81 -8.11 -11.05
N LEU A 22 -11.51 -8.31 -9.77
CA LEU A 22 -12.23 -7.69 -8.66
C LEU A 22 -11.68 -6.30 -8.38
N ILE A 23 -12.55 -5.29 -8.41
CA ILE A 23 -12.19 -3.88 -8.19
C ILE A 23 -12.88 -3.36 -6.91
N PRO A 24 -12.13 -3.18 -5.81
CA PRO A 24 -12.69 -2.58 -4.61
C PRO A 24 -12.93 -1.08 -4.80
N GLN A 25 -14.10 -0.63 -4.40
CA GLN A 25 -14.48 0.79 -4.32
C GLN A 25 -14.52 1.26 -2.87
N LYS A 26 -14.00 2.45 -2.60
CA LYS A 26 -14.01 3.11 -1.28
C LYS A 26 -14.70 4.45 -1.39
N GLY A 27 -16.04 4.48 -1.32
CA GLY A 27 -16.80 5.72 -1.32
C GLY A 27 -16.47 6.69 -2.47
N SER A 28 -17.18 7.80 -2.57
CA SER A 28 -16.99 8.79 -3.64
C SER A 28 -15.64 9.51 -3.61
N GLU A 29 -15.07 9.73 -2.43
CA GLU A 29 -13.79 10.46 -2.27
C GLU A 29 -12.55 9.69 -2.75
N LYS A 30 -12.66 8.39 -3.03
CA LYS A 30 -11.57 7.51 -3.48
C LYS A 30 -11.90 6.76 -4.77
N SER A 31 -12.84 7.25 -5.54
CA SER A 31 -13.23 6.71 -6.86
C SER A 31 -12.03 6.66 -7.83
N ASP A 32 -11.09 7.60 -7.71
CA ASP A 32 -9.88 7.66 -8.54
C ASP A 32 -9.02 6.40 -8.47
N LEU A 33 -8.99 5.70 -7.32
CA LEU A 33 -8.20 4.47 -7.18
C LEU A 33 -8.81 3.28 -7.94
N ALA A 34 -10.13 3.23 -8.04
CA ALA A 34 -10.81 2.22 -8.84
C ALA A 34 -10.67 2.54 -10.34
N ALA A 35 -10.82 3.81 -10.70
CA ALA A 35 -10.60 4.29 -12.07
C ALA A 35 -9.17 3.99 -12.56
N LEU A 36 -8.16 4.28 -11.74
CA LEU A 36 -6.77 3.98 -12.06
C LEU A 36 -6.52 2.48 -12.27
N ARG A 37 -7.16 1.59 -11.50
CA ARG A 37 -7.05 0.14 -11.76
C ARG A 37 -7.62 -0.26 -13.11
N ARG A 38 -8.77 0.30 -13.48
CA ARG A 38 -9.36 0.07 -14.81
C ARG A 38 -8.45 0.57 -15.92
N GLU A 39 -7.98 1.81 -15.82
CA GLU A 39 -7.05 2.42 -16.77
C GLU A 39 -5.78 1.57 -16.96
N ILE A 40 -5.20 1.06 -15.88
CA ILE A 40 -4.05 0.16 -15.96
C ILE A 40 -4.42 -1.12 -16.73
N CYS A 41 -5.56 -1.74 -16.42
CA CYS A 41 -6.01 -2.94 -17.13
C CYS A 41 -6.25 -2.66 -18.61
N GLU A 42 -6.95 -1.58 -18.94
CA GLU A 42 -7.24 -1.18 -20.32
C GLU A 42 -5.96 -0.89 -21.12
N THR A 43 -4.92 -0.36 -20.46
CA THR A 43 -3.64 -0.07 -21.10
C THR A 43 -2.80 -1.33 -21.36
N VAL A 44 -2.84 -2.32 -20.45
CA VAL A 44 -1.89 -3.45 -20.51
C VAL A 44 -2.51 -4.76 -20.99
N LEU A 45 -3.83 -4.87 -21.03
CA LEU A 45 -4.51 -6.10 -21.43
C LEU A 45 -4.92 -6.07 -22.91
N ILE A 46 -4.70 -7.20 -23.58
CA ILE A 46 -5.07 -7.37 -24.99
C ILE A 46 -6.58 -7.55 -25.15
N LYS A 47 -7.21 -8.29 -24.21
CA LYS A 47 -8.65 -8.49 -24.17
C LYS A 47 -9.27 -7.60 -23.11
N GLN A 48 -10.44 -7.05 -23.41
CA GLN A 48 -11.25 -6.34 -22.42
C GLN A 48 -11.58 -7.27 -21.25
N PRO A 49 -11.12 -6.96 -20.04
CA PRO A 49 -11.37 -7.80 -18.87
C PRO A 49 -12.81 -7.65 -18.41
N ARG A 50 -13.34 -8.71 -17.78
CA ARG A 50 -14.59 -8.60 -17.02
C ARG A 50 -14.24 -8.06 -15.62
N PHE A 51 -14.93 -7.00 -15.20
CA PHE A 51 -14.76 -6.44 -13.86
C PHE A 51 -15.94 -6.82 -12.96
N ALA A 52 -15.65 -7.15 -11.72
CA ALA A 52 -16.61 -7.19 -10.63
C ALA A 52 -16.25 -6.09 -9.62
N GLU A 53 -17.06 -5.06 -9.60
CA GLU A 53 -16.89 -3.95 -8.67
C GLU A 53 -17.68 -4.21 -7.39
N PHE A 54 -17.10 -3.87 -6.26
CA PHE A 54 -17.74 -4.04 -4.96
C PHE A 54 -17.35 -2.92 -4.00
N LEU A 55 -18.28 -2.54 -3.15
CA LEU A 55 -18.02 -1.57 -2.09
C LEU A 55 -17.29 -2.26 -0.94
N LEU A 56 -16.18 -1.66 -0.50
CA LEU A 56 -15.52 -2.10 0.72
C LEU A 56 -16.35 -1.69 1.94
N PRO A 57 -16.62 -2.63 2.86
CA PRO A 57 -17.35 -2.31 4.09
C PRO A 57 -16.54 -1.33 4.96
N THR A 58 -17.26 -0.54 5.74
CA THR A 58 -16.65 0.38 6.69
C THR A 58 -16.35 -0.37 7.98
N ARG A 59 -15.14 -0.23 8.50
CA ARG A 59 -14.78 -0.81 9.81
C ARG A 59 -15.67 -0.23 10.89
N ASN A 60 -16.23 -1.08 11.75
CA ASN A 60 -17.12 -0.66 12.84
C ASN A 60 -16.39 0.28 13.82
N PRO A 61 -16.73 1.57 13.89
CA PRO A 61 -16.04 2.52 14.78
C PRO A 61 -16.34 2.27 16.26
N ASN A 62 -17.43 1.55 16.58
CA ASN A 62 -17.85 1.26 17.94
C ASN A 62 -17.15 0.04 18.55
N GLU A 63 -16.39 -0.74 17.76
CA GLU A 63 -15.56 -1.83 18.30
C GLU A 63 -14.24 -1.23 18.82
N PRO A 64 -14.03 -1.21 20.14
CA PRO A 64 -12.83 -0.62 20.72
C PRO A 64 -11.57 -1.44 20.47
N ASP A 65 -11.70 -2.77 20.36
CA ASP A 65 -10.60 -3.66 20.10
C ASP A 65 -10.22 -3.58 18.60
N TYR A 66 -9.04 -3.06 18.34
CA TYR A 66 -8.54 -2.90 16.98
C TYR A 66 -8.43 -4.22 16.22
N LEU A 67 -7.98 -5.30 16.88
CA LEU A 67 -7.83 -6.60 16.23
C LEU A 67 -9.17 -7.22 15.87
N LYS A 68 -10.15 -7.17 16.80
CA LYS A 68 -11.52 -7.64 16.54
C LYS A 68 -12.19 -6.84 15.42
N ARG A 69 -12.01 -5.52 15.43
CA ARG A 69 -12.55 -4.65 14.38
C ARG A 69 -12.00 -4.99 12.99
N VAL A 70 -10.70 -5.29 12.91
CA VAL A 70 -10.06 -5.73 11.66
C VAL A 70 -10.53 -7.12 11.26
N ASP A 71 -10.69 -8.02 12.22
CA ASP A 71 -11.12 -9.40 11.99
C ASP A 71 -12.53 -9.46 11.40
N HIS A 72 -13.49 -8.78 12.01
CA HIS A 72 -14.86 -8.66 11.47
C HIS A 72 -14.86 -8.03 10.06
N TRP A 73 -14.06 -7.00 9.85
CA TRP A 73 -13.96 -6.37 8.53
C TRP A 73 -13.40 -7.32 7.46
N HIS A 74 -12.47 -8.22 7.82
CA HIS A 74 -11.99 -9.26 6.92
C HIS A 74 -13.08 -10.28 6.60
N ASP A 75 -13.92 -10.66 7.57
CA ASP A 75 -15.03 -11.58 7.35
C ASP A 75 -16.07 -10.99 6.40
N GLU A 76 -16.42 -9.72 6.58
CA GLU A 76 -17.35 -9.02 5.67
C GLU A 76 -16.81 -8.99 4.24
N ILE A 77 -15.52 -8.69 4.04
CA ILE A 77 -14.93 -8.70 2.69
C ILE A 77 -14.88 -10.11 2.11
N ALA A 78 -14.54 -11.12 2.92
CA ALA A 78 -14.51 -12.50 2.47
C ALA A 78 -15.89 -12.94 1.99
N HIS A 79 -16.97 -12.54 2.70
CA HIS A 79 -18.34 -12.80 2.28
C HIS A 79 -18.67 -12.13 0.94
N ILE A 80 -18.29 -10.86 0.76
CA ILE A 80 -18.49 -10.15 -0.51
C ILE A 80 -17.75 -10.88 -1.64
N TRP A 81 -16.50 -11.28 -1.44
CA TRP A 81 -15.75 -12.00 -2.46
C TRP A 81 -16.38 -13.36 -2.79
N LEU A 82 -16.88 -14.08 -1.77
CA LEU A 82 -17.58 -15.34 -1.96
C LEU A 82 -18.79 -15.19 -2.88
N GLU A 83 -19.62 -14.19 -2.63
CA GLU A 83 -20.80 -13.91 -3.44
C GLU A 83 -20.43 -13.53 -4.89
N ILE A 84 -19.38 -12.71 -5.09
CA ILE A 84 -18.86 -12.38 -6.42
C ILE A 84 -18.42 -13.65 -7.15
N LEU A 85 -17.67 -14.53 -6.49
CA LEU A 85 -17.20 -15.78 -7.09
C LEU A 85 -18.37 -16.69 -7.48
N ARG A 86 -19.40 -16.82 -6.61
CA ARG A 86 -20.59 -17.62 -6.89
C ARG A 86 -21.38 -17.11 -8.11
N ILE A 87 -21.51 -15.79 -8.22
CA ILE A 87 -22.29 -15.16 -9.31
C ILE A 87 -21.53 -15.25 -10.64
N HIS A 88 -20.24 -14.96 -10.62
CA HIS A 88 -19.48 -14.77 -11.85
C HIS A 88 -18.68 -15.99 -12.29
N LEU A 89 -18.40 -16.92 -11.38
CA LEU A 89 -17.61 -18.14 -11.63
C LEU A 89 -18.28 -19.37 -11.01
N PRO A 90 -19.57 -19.64 -11.33
CA PRO A 90 -20.33 -20.76 -10.72
C PRO A 90 -19.69 -22.12 -11.00
N ASP A 91 -19.07 -22.28 -12.17
CA ASP A 91 -18.43 -23.51 -12.62
C ASP A 91 -16.91 -23.52 -12.36
N GLY A 92 -16.42 -22.57 -11.57
CA GLY A 92 -15.00 -22.35 -11.34
C GLY A 92 -14.39 -21.33 -12.32
N GLY A 93 -13.10 -21.05 -12.16
CA GLY A 93 -12.40 -20.06 -12.96
C GLY A 93 -11.33 -19.31 -12.17
N ARG A 94 -10.81 -18.24 -12.77
CA ARG A 94 -9.73 -17.42 -12.23
C ARG A 94 -10.20 -16.02 -11.91
N ALA A 95 -10.17 -15.65 -10.63
CA ALA A 95 -10.38 -14.28 -10.19
C ALA A 95 -9.04 -13.61 -9.86
N ALA A 96 -8.86 -12.37 -10.27
CA ALA A 96 -7.69 -11.58 -9.94
C ALA A 96 -8.04 -10.37 -9.07
N LEU A 97 -7.14 -10.05 -8.14
CA LEU A 97 -7.18 -8.79 -7.37
C LEU A 97 -5.92 -7.98 -7.65
N MET A 98 -6.11 -6.69 -7.90
CA MET A 98 -5.00 -5.75 -8.07
C MET A 98 -4.66 -5.10 -6.73
N ILE A 99 -3.49 -5.45 -6.20
CA ILE A 99 -2.98 -4.95 -4.93
C ILE A 99 -2.06 -3.74 -5.16
N TRP A 100 -2.10 -2.76 -4.28
CA TRP A 100 -1.16 -1.65 -4.28
C TRP A 100 0.17 -2.07 -3.69
N GLY A 101 1.15 -2.38 -4.54
CA GLY A 101 2.43 -2.90 -4.15
C GLY A 101 2.45 -4.43 -4.12
N ASP A 102 2.92 -5.01 -3.04
CA ASP A 102 2.99 -6.45 -2.83
C ASP A 102 2.02 -6.90 -1.74
N PRO A 103 1.26 -8.00 -1.94
CA PRO A 103 0.27 -8.46 -0.96
C PRO A 103 0.87 -8.99 0.34
N SER A 104 2.19 -9.19 0.43
CA SER A 104 2.87 -9.59 1.65
C SER A 104 3.12 -8.43 2.62
N LEU A 105 3.06 -7.17 2.16
CA LEU A 105 3.47 -5.99 2.92
C LEU A 105 2.29 -5.07 3.25
N TYR A 106 1.84 -5.09 4.50
CA TYR A 106 0.74 -4.25 5.03
C TYR A 106 -0.56 -4.30 4.21
N ASP A 107 -0.84 -5.45 3.62
CA ASP A 107 -2.07 -5.74 2.91
C ASP A 107 -2.89 -6.81 3.63
N SER A 108 -4.21 -6.81 3.42
CA SER A 108 -5.13 -7.74 4.06
C SER A 108 -5.61 -8.86 3.15
N SER A 109 -5.34 -8.77 1.84
CA SER A 109 -5.96 -9.65 0.84
C SER A 109 -5.63 -11.13 1.06
N LEU A 110 -4.40 -11.45 1.47
CA LEU A 110 -4.03 -12.83 1.76
C LEU A 110 -4.78 -13.39 2.98
N ARG A 111 -4.96 -12.57 4.04
CA ARG A 111 -5.73 -12.98 5.24
C ARG A 111 -7.20 -13.18 4.93
N ILE A 112 -7.76 -12.37 4.03
CA ILE A 112 -9.13 -12.50 3.55
C ILE A 112 -9.27 -13.75 2.67
N ALA A 113 -8.30 -14.01 1.79
CA ALA A 113 -8.29 -15.20 0.94
C ALA A 113 -8.21 -16.51 1.75
N GLU A 114 -7.49 -16.53 2.88
CA GLU A 114 -7.47 -17.71 3.78
C GLU A 114 -8.87 -18.02 4.34
N ARG A 115 -9.70 -17.01 4.64
CA ARG A 115 -11.10 -17.23 5.05
C ARG A 115 -11.93 -17.89 3.94
N LEU A 116 -11.73 -17.49 2.70
CA LEU A 116 -12.40 -18.11 1.56
C LEU A 116 -12.00 -19.58 1.39
N LYS A 117 -10.75 -19.96 1.63
CA LYS A 117 -10.29 -21.35 1.56
C LYS A 117 -11.04 -22.27 2.51
N LEU A 118 -11.53 -21.74 3.63
CA LEU A 118 -12.31 -22.53 4.60
C LEU A 118 -13.70 -22.91 4.08
N VAL A 119 -14.25 -22.12 3.16
CA VAL A 119 -15.64 -22.29 2.68
C VAL A 119 -15.73 -22.64 1.19
N VAL A 120 -14.70 -22.41 0.42
CA VAL A 120 -14.65 -22.74 -1.02
C VAL A 120 -13.71 -23.91 -1.25
N LYS A 121 -14.27 -25.09 -1.40
CA LYS A 121 -13.49 -26.33 -1.61
C LYS A 121 -12.68 -26.24 -2.91
N GLY A 122 -11.39 -26.53 -2.83
CA GLY A 122 -10.49 -26.52 -3.98
C GLY A 122 -9.98 -25.13 -4.39
N LEU A 123 -10.31 -24.08 -3.64
CA LEU A 123 -9.75 -22.76 -3.88
C LEU A 123 -8.23 -22.75 -3.72
N THR A 124 -7.54 -22.29 -4.74
CA THR A 124 -6.09 -22.05 -4.70
C THR A 124 -5.81 -20.56 -4.79
N VAL A 125 -4.82 -20.08 -4.03
CA VAL A 125 -4.39 -18.69 -4.06
C VAL A 125 -2.99 -18.62 -4.61
N LYS A 126 -2.81 -17.93 -5.74
CA LYS A 126 -1.51 -17.65 -6.34
C LYS A 126 -1.15 -16.19 -6.12
N VAL A 127 0.01 -15.93 -5.54
CA VAL A 127 0.54 -14.59 -5.36
C VAL A 127 1.50 -14.27 -6.51
N THR A 128 1.29 -13.12 -7.13
CA THR A 128 2.25 -12.56 -8.08
C THR A 128 2.91 -11.36 -7.41
N PRO A 129 4.23 -11.39 -7.18
CA PRO A 129 4.92 -10.30 -6.48
C PRO A 129 4.92 -9.01 -7.29
N GLY A 130 4.93 -7.88 -6.58
CA GLY A 130 4.92 -6.55 -7.17
C GLY A 130 5.91 -5.59 -6.51
N LEU A 131 6.13 -4.44 -7.14
CA LEU A 131 6.95 -3.37 -6.58
C LEU A 131 6.21 -2.69 -5.43
N THR A 132 6.87 -2.57 -4.29
CA THR A 132 6.34 -1.83 -3.13
C THR A 132 6.72 -0.35 -3.19
N ALA A 133 6.07 0.47 -2.37
CA ALA A 133 6.45 1.87 -2.21
C ALA A 133 7.90 2.05 -1.73
N ILE A 134 8.50 1.04 -1.08
CA ILE A 134 9.88 1.08 -0.59
C ILE A 134 10.86 1.11 -1.76
N GLN A 135 10.70 0.20 -2.73
CA GLN A 135 11.58 0.18 -3.91
C GLN A 135 11.43 1.45 -4.74
N LEU A 136 10.20 1.96 -4.88
CA LEU A 136 9.97 3.20 -5.63
C LEU A 136 10.55 4.41 -4.89
N LEU A 137 10.45 4.46 -3.56
CA LEU A 137 11.07 5.52 -2.76
C LEU A 137 12.59 5.54 -2.92
N THR A 138 13.23 4.39 -2.77
CA THR A 138 14.70 4.31 -2.89
C THR A 138 15.18 4.60 -4.31
N ALA A 139 14.43 4.15 -5.32
CA ALA A 139 14.71 4.46 -6.72
C ALA A 139 14.57 5.96 -7.02
N ALA A 140 13.49 6.59 -6.56
CA ALA A 140 13.23 8.01 -6.78
C ALA A 140 14.30 8.92 -6.14
N HIS A 141 14.84 8.50 -4.99
CA HIS A 141 15.91 9.22 -4.31
C HIS A 141 17.34 8.78 -4.72
N GLY A 142 17.47 7.71 -5.50
CA GLY A 142 18.78 7.16 -5.92
C GLY A 142 19.62 6.66 -4.74
N ILE A 143 19.01 6.02 -3.74
CA ILE A 143 19.65 5.58 -2.50
C ILE A 143 19.51 4.08 -2.26
N PRO A 144 20.48 3.43 -1.58
CA PRO A 144 20.28 2.08 -1.07
C PRO A 144 19.27 2.09 0.10
N LEU A 145 18.50 1.01 0.24
CA LEU A 145 17.54 0.87 1.34
C LEU A 145 18.21 0.79 2.72
N ASN A 146 19.39 0.20 2.81
CA ASN A 146 20.11 -0.02 4.05
C ASN A 146 21.54 0.53 3.98
N ALA A 147 22.13 0.87 5.12
CA ALA A 147 23.57 1.02 5.25
C ALA A 147 24.24 -0.36 5.19
N ILE A 148 25.53 -0.43 4.85
CA ILE A 148 26.27 -1.68 4.67
C ILE A 148 26.16 -2.55 5.92
N GLY A 149 25.55 -3.74 5.77
CA GLY A 149 25.40 -4.71 6.87
C GLY A 149 24.43 -4.33 7.98
N ALA A 150 23.79 -3.15 7.90
CA ALA A 150 22.88 -2.69 8.92
C ALA A 150 21.42 -3.18 8.71
N PRO A 151 20.66 -3.36 9.80
CA PRO A 151 19.27 -3.80 9.72
C PRO A 151 18.33 -2.72 9.21
N VAL A 152 17.24 -3.15 8.56
CA VAL A 152 16.13 -2.29 8.17
C VAL A 152 14.88 -2.70 8.93
N THR A 153 14.25 -1.74 9.59
CA THR A 153 12.95 -1.93 10.23
C THR A 153 11.87 -1.30 9.36
N ILE A 154 10.83 -2.07 9.06
CA ILE A 154 9.64 -1.58 8.38
C ILE A 154 8.52 -1.47 9.41
N SER A 155 7.93 -0.29 9.56
CA SER A 155 6.93 -0.01 10.59
C SER A 155 5.81 0.88 10.06
N THR A 156 4.82 1.16 10.91
CA THR A 156 3.72 2.07 10.61
C THR A 156 3.87 3.37 11.40
N GLY A 157 3.24 4.46 10.91
CA GLY A 157 3.21 5.71 11.63
C GLY A 157 2.66 5.57 13.05
N ARG A 158 1.63 4.73 13.24
CA ARG A 158 1.09 4.44 14.58
C ARG A 158 2.14 3.85 15.51
N GLN A 159 2.88 2.83 15.07
CA GLN A 159 3.94 2.21 15.88
C GLN A 159 5.03 3.23 16.25
N LEU A 160 5.42 4.07 15.30
CA LEU A 160 6.40 5.12 15.54
C LEU A 160 5.93 6.13 16.59
N ARG A 161 4.64 6.52 16.59
CA ARG A 161 4.08 7.41 17.61
C ARG A 161 4.01 6.76 18.99
N GLU A 162 3.61 5.49 19.05
CA GLU A 162 3.38 4.77 20.31
C GLU A 162 4.67 4.31 20.97
N GLN A 163 5.69 3.96 20.20
CA GLN A 163 6.91 3.29 20.69
C GLN A 163 8.20 4.08 20.44
N GLY A 164 8.15 5.14 19.63
CA GLY A 164 9.34 5.91 19.24
C GLY A 164 10.23 5.15 18.27
N TRP A 165 11.50 5.53 18.25
CA TRP A 165 12.52 4.89 17.42
C TRP A 165 12.81 3.47 17.91
N PRO A 166 12.73 2.44 17.04
CA PRO A 166 12.93 1.07 17.46
C PRO A 166 14.38 0.83 17.92
N MET A 167 14.55 0.10 19.03
CA MET A 167 15.86 -0.25 19.54
C MET A 167 16.64 -1.12 18.54
N GLY A 168 17.91 -0.79 18.30
CA GLY A 168 18.77 -1.48 17.34
C GLY A 168 18.44 -1.20 15.87
N CYS A 169 17.54 -0.28 15.59
CA CYS A 169 17.20 0.14 14.25
C CYS A 169 18.21 1.13 13.70
N ASP A 170 18.77 0.85 12.53
CA ASP A 170 19.60 1.78 11.76
C ASP A 170 18.75 2.56 10.75
N THR A 171 18.02 1.84 9.95
CA THR A 171 17.14 2.38 8.92
C THR A 171 15.69 2.05 9.24
N LEU A 172 14.86 3.07 9.37
CA LEU A 172 13.42 2.93 9.63
C LEU A 172 12.61 3.35 8.39
N VAL A 173 11.86 2.42 7.83
CA VAL A 173 10.86 2.73 6.81
C VAL A 173 9.50 2.83 7.49
N VAL A 174 8.80 3.93 7.25
CA VAL A 174 7.47 4.17 7.82
C VAL A 174 6.43 4.25 6.73
N MET A 175 5.42 3.40 6.86
CA MET A 175 4.27 3.31 5.96
C MET A 175 2.97 3.60 6.72
N LEU A 176 1.89 3.86 5.99
CA LEU A 176 0.56 4.08 6.56
C LEU A 176 0.53 5.17 7.65
N ASP A 177 1.29 6.24 7.45
CA ASP A 177 1.34 7.35 8.40
C ASP A 177 0.32 8.44 8.04
N GLY A 178 -0.81 8.46 8.75
CA GLY A 178 -1.85 9.48 8.59
C GLY A 178 -1.53 10.83 9.24
N GLU A 179 -0.58 10.88 10.20
CA GLU A 179 -0.48 11.94 11.19
C GLU A 179 0.90 12.61 11.33
N ASN A 180 1.83 12.39 10.38
CA ASN A 180 3.20 12.90 10.44
C ASN A 180 3.97 12.44 11.69
N SER A 181 4.02 11.14 11.90
CA SER A 181 4.59 10.52 13.11
C SER A 181 6.06 10.86 13.36
N PHE A 182 6.79 11.31 12.36
CA PHE A 182 8.15 11.84 12.50
C PHE A 182 8.22 13.11 13.39
N ASP A 183 7.09 13.79 13.66
CA ASP A 183 7.06 14.94 14.59
C ASP A 183 7.32 14.54 16.05
N HIS A 184 7.15 13.25 16.38
CA HIS A 184 7.44 12.71 17.73
C HIS A 184 8.92 12.36 17.95
N LEU A 185 9.75 12.50 16.91
CA LEU A 185 11.18 12.24 17.00
C LEU A 185 11.98 13.52 17.30
N ASP A 186 13.18 13.33 17.85
CA ASP A 186 14.19 14.40 17.93
C ASP A 186 14.71 14.71 16.53
N LYS A 187 14.16 15.75 15.93
CA LYS A 187 14.36 16.07 14.51
C LYS A 187 15.81 16.37 14.13
N GLU A 188 16.66 16.75 15.10
CA GLU A 188 18.07 17.05 14.87
C GLU A 188 18.92 15.80 14.64
N LYS A 189 18.39 14.62 15.03
CA LYS A 189 19.12 13.35 14.93
C LYS A 189 18.91 12.58 13.63
N TYR A 190 17.95 12.98 12.80
CA TYR A 190 17.53 12.14 11.69
C TYR A 190 17.58 12.87 10.36
N TYR A 191 17.86 12.09 9.32
CA TYR A 191 17.69 12.44 7.93
C TYR A 191 16.45 11.71 7.39
N ILE A 192 15.65 12.37 6.56
CA ILE A 192 14.42 11.80 5.97
C ILE A 192 14.51 11.78 4.45
N TRP A 193 14.01 10.69 3.86
CA TRP A 193 13.66 10.58 2.45
C TRP A 193 12.16 10.28 2.40
N TRP A 194 11.39 11.25 1.97
CA TRP A 194 9.93 11.17 1.91
C TRP A 194 9.48 11.18 0.45
N GLY A 195 8.43 10.40 0.13
CA GLY A 195 7.82 10.39 -1.19
C GLY A 195 6.31 10.18 -1.13
N ALA A 196 5.60 10.94 -1.94
CA ALA A 196 4.17 10.79 -2.14
C ALA A 196 3.85 10.46 -3.60
N PHE A 197 2.80 9.65 -3.82
CA PHE A 197 2.36 9.19 -5.13
C PHE A 197 3.48 8.54 -5.96
N LEU A 198 4.38 7.83 -5.30
CA LEU A 198 5.55 7.22 -5.90
C LEU A 198 5.21 6.39 -7.14
N GLY A 199 5.95 6.67 -8.22
CA GLY A 199 5.74 6.06 -9.53
C GLY A 199 4.46 6.49 -10.24
N MET A 200 3.88 7.62 -9.88
CA MET A 200 2.75 8.25 -10.58
C MET A 200 3.20 9.57 -11.21
N PRO A 201 2.52 10.10 -12.25
CA PRO A 201 2.86 11.39 -12.85
C PRO A 201 2.87 12.57 -11.88
N LYS A 202 2.16 12.45 -10.76
CA LYS A 202 2.09 13.44 -9.67
C LYS A 202 3.04 13.14 -8.50
N GLU A 203 4.10 12.37 -8.74
CA GLU A 203 5.11 12.06 -7.74
C GLU A 203 5.75 13.32 -7.15
N VAL A 204 5.90 13.34 -5.83
CA VAL A 204 6.63 14.38 -5.11
C VAL A 204 7.58 13.72 -4.13
N ILE A 205 8.86 14.10 -4.18
CA ILE A 205 9.90 13.62 -3.28
C ILE A 205 10.56 14.78 -2.52
N ILE A 206 10.93 14.53 -1.26
CA ILE A 206 11.67 15.47 -0.40
C ILE A 206 12.70 14.68 0.38
N SER A 207 13.93 15.16 0.46
CA SER A 207 14.95 14.59 1.33
C SER A 207 15.80 15.66 1.99
N GLY A 208 16.34 15.35 3.15
CA GLY A 208 17.22 16.25 3.92
C GLY A 208 17.16 15.97 5.42
N PRO A 209 17.88 16.77 6.22
CA PRO A 209 17.76 16.76 7.67
C PRO A 209 16.29 16.95 8.09
N LEU A 210 15.82 16.12 9.02
CA LEU A 210 14.40 16.09 9.38
C LEU A 210 13.93 17.45 9.93
N TRP A 211 14.78 18.15 10.68
CA TRP A 211 14.43 19.47 11.22
C TRP A 211 14.17 20.54 10.13
N ILE A 212 14.81 20.40 8.93
CA ILE A 212 14.55 21.26 7.78
C ILE A 212 13.30 20.79 7.01
N CYS A 213 13.16 19.47 6.82
CA CYS A 213 12.17 18.91 5.91
C CYS A 213 10.77 18.76 6.51
N ALA A 214 10.65 18.58 7.83
CA ALA A 214 9.39 18.26 8.49
C ALA A 214 8.25 19.23 8.15
N GLU A 215 8.46 20.53 8.30
CA GLU A 215 7.43 21.55 8.01
C GLU A 215 7.09 21.63 6.52
N LYS A 216 8.07 21.45 5.65
CA LYS A 216 7.87 21.41 4.19
C LYS A 216 7.00 20.21 3.80
N ILE A 217 7.29 19.03 4.36
CA ILE A 217 6.52 17.80 4.11
C ILE A 217 5.07 18.00 4.57
N LYS A 218 4.83 18.50 5.78
CA LYS A 218 3.47 18.74 6.31
C LYS A 218 2.65 19.67 5.42
N LYS A 219 3.25 20.77 4.97
CA LYS A 219 2.60 21.72 4.04
C LYS A 219 2.24 21.07 2.71
N ILE A 220 3.16 20.31 2.14
CA ILE A 220 2.94 19.62 0.86
C ILE A 220 1.90 18.50 1.03
N ARG A 221 1.95 17.69 2.09
CA ARG A 221 0.92 16.68 2.38
C ARG A 221 -0.48 17.29 2.43
N THR A 222 -0.63 18.40 3.15
CA THR A 222 -1.91 19.11 3.26
C THR A 222 -2.40 19.59 1.90
N LYS A 223 -1.51 20.18 1.10
CA LYS A 223 -1.83 20.63 -0.25
C LYS A 223 -2.28 19.47 -1.15
N LEU A 224 -1.48 18.41 -1.24
CA LEU A 224 -1.76 17.24 -2.08
C LEU A 224 -3.05 16.53 -1.66
N ARG A 225 -3.33 16.43 -0.35
CA ARG A 225 -4.60 15.86 0.14
C ARG A 225 -5.80 16.70 -0.26
N LYS A 226 -5.67 18.02 -0.23
CA LYS A 226 -6.74 18.95 -0.67
C LYS A 226 -6.97 18.86 -2.18
N GLU A 227 -5.89 18.75 -2.97
CA GLU A 227 -5.97 18.69 -4.44
C GLU A 227 -6.52 17.35 -4.96
N HIS A 228 -6.21 16.26 -4.29
CA HIS A 228 -6.49 14.90 -4.78
C HIS A 228 -7.49 14.12 -3.90
N GLY A 229 -8.02 14.71 -2.81
CA GLY A 229 -8.91 14.03 -1.87
C GLY A 229 -8.22 12.97 -0.99
N TRP A 230 -7.02 12.51 -1.37
CA TRP A 230 -6.26 11.48 -0.68
C TRP A 230 -4.75 11.67 -0.90
N ILE A 231 -3.95 10.95 -0.12
CA ILE A 231 -2.50 10.87 -0.30
C ILE A 231 -2.02 9.45 0.02
N MET A 232 -1.10 8.93 -0.78
CA MET A 232 -0.27 7.77 -0.47
C MET A 232 1.16 8.22 -0.37
N ASP A 233 1.72 8.16 0.82
CA ASP A 233 3.10 8.53 1.07
C ASP A 233 3.80 7.52 1.98
N THR A 234 5.10 7.47 1.87
CA THR A 234 6.00 6.68 2.70
C THR A 234 7.31 7.42 2.87
N TYR A 235 8.05 7.09 3.90
CA TYR A 235 9.35 7.69 4.13
C TYR A 235 10.33 6.73 4.78
N LEU A 236 11.62 7.02 4.58
CA LEU A 236 12.74 6.37 5.20
C LEU A 236 13.44 7.37 6.09
N LEU A 237 13.83 6.93 7.28
CA LEU A 237 14.61 7.69 8.24
C LEU A 237 15.91 6.94 8.56
N ARG A 238 16.99 7.69 8.72
CA ARG A 238 18.27 7.24 9.29
C ARG A 238 18.78 8.27 10.26
N HIS A 239 19.67 7.86 11.16
CA HIS A 239 20.45 8.84 11.90
C HIS A 239 21.21 9.74 10.92
N GLU A 240 21.23 11.03 11.19
CA GLU A 240 22.03 11.97 10.39
C GLU A 240 23.49 11.54 10.48
N PRO A 241 24.22 11.40 9.34
CA PRO A 241 25.63 11.12 9.39
C PRO A 241 26.32 12.15 10.28
N SER A 242 27.11 11.70 11.26
CA SER A 242 27.85 12.62 12.08
C SER A 242 28.69 13.51 11.17
N LYS A 243 28.61 14.83 11.37
CA LYS A 243 29.38 15.81 10.58
C LYS A 243 30.92 15.61 10.66
N PHE A 244 31.35 14.54 11.32
CA PHE A 244 32.72 14.21 11.65
C PHE A 244 33.12 12.77 11.27
N ALA A 245 32.39 12.08 10.42
CA ALA A 245 32.79 10.78 9.89
C ALA A 245 33.25 10.88 8.44
#